data_bb64dad528d61ad55d9c8e10f86e50e1
#
_entry.id   bb64dad528d61ad55d9c8e10f86e50e1
#
_cell.length_a   1.000
_cell.length_b   1.000
_cell.length_c   1.000
_cell.angle_alpha   90.00
_cell.angle_beta   90.00
_cell.angle_gamma   90.00
#
_symmetry.space_group_name_H-M   'P 1'
#
loop_
_entity.id
_entity.type
_entity.pdbx_description
1 polymer ?
#
loop_
_entity_poly.entity_id
_entity_poly.type
_entity_poly.pdbx_seq_one_letter_code
_entity_poly.pdbx_strand_id
1 'polypeptide(L)'
;VRNENIMVVLANNTVYAMTGGQMAPTTLPNQKTEPTPYGRDAEKTGNPTLGPEMVAAITPDSAYVARGTVAKLGQLKSFFKKGLQRQLEGKGFSFIEVLSGCPTNWRTNAEETWKFIENEMTRYFKVGELKVPGQKKED
;
A
#
# COMPACT_ATOMS: atom_id res chain seq x y z
N VAL A 1 -7.30 -18.65 -4.85
CA VAL A 1 -8.06 -17.45 -4.43
C VAL A 1 -9.41 -17.42 -5.12
N ARG A 2 -10.49 -17.31 -4.35
CA ARG A 2 -11.88 -17.42 -4.84
C ARG A 2 -12.34 -16.05 -5.33
N ASN A 3 -11.98 -15.33 -6.06
CA ASN A 3 -12.46 -14.07 -6.67
C ASN A 3 -13.83 -13.55 -6.14
N GLU A 4 -13.98 -13.52 -4.82
CA GLU A 4 -15.20 -13.03 -4.16
C GLU A 4 -15.45 -11.55 -4.53
N ASN A 5 -16.73 -11.17 -4.61
CA ASN A 5 -17.12 -9.80 -4.96
C ASN A 5 -16.97 -8.85 -3.76
N ILE A 6 -15.74 -8.63 -3.35
CA ILE A 6 -15.39 -7.73 -2.24
C ILE A 6 -14.27 -6.77 -2.66
N MET A 7 -14.26 -5.59 -2.07
CA MET A 7 -13.14 -4.66 -2.16
C MET A 7 -12.42 -4.60 -0.82
N VAL A 8 -11.12 -4.87 -0.84
CA VAL A 8 -10.24 -4.72 0.31
C VAL A 8 -9.46 -3.42 0.18
N VAL A 9 -9.45 -2.63 1.24
CA VAL A 9 -8.63 -1.42 1.36
C VAL A 9 -7.62 -1.63 2.47
N LEU A 10 -6.34 -1.57 2.12
CA LEU A 10 -5.23 -1.65 3.06
C LEU A 10 -4.64 -0.26 3.30
N ALA A 11 -4.83 0.30 4.49
CA ALA A 11 -4.12 1.51 4.90
C ALA A 11 -2.70 1.14 5.36
N ASN A 12 -1.70 1.55 4.59
CA ASN A 12 -0.29 1.29 4.88
C ASN A 12 0.41 2.55 5.38
N ASN A 13 0.76 2.57 6.64
CA ASN A 13 1.55 3.62 7.29
C ASN A 13 2.94 3.12 7.74
N THR A 14 3.39 1.99 7.20
CA THR A 14 4.72 1.39 7.43
C THR A 14 5.07 1.00 8.87
N VAL A 15 4.13 1.06 9.80
CA VAL A 15 4.34 0.64 11.21
C VAL A 15 3.09 -0.03 11.78
N TYR A 16 3.23 -0.86 12.79
CA TYR A 16 2.11 -1.30 13.61
C TYR A 16 1.78 -0.20 14.62
N ALA A 17 0.99 0.78 14.18
CA ALA A 17 0.74 2.00 14.92
C ALA A 17 -0.06 1.78 16.22
N MET A 18 -1.11 0.94 16.17
CA MET A 18 -2.04 0.74 17.28
C MET A 18 -1.38 0.12 18.50
N THR A 19 -0.35 -0.71 18.30
CA THR A 19 0.35 -1.43 19.36
C THR A 19 1.63 -0.73 19.84
N GLY A 20 1.89 0.50 19.38
CA GLY A 20 2.99 1.33 19.90
C GLY A 20 4.13 1.58 18.91
N GLY A 21 3.91 1.40 17.60
CA GLY A 21 4.89 1.80 16.58
C GLY A 21 5.96 0.75 16.28
N GLN A 22 5.62 -0.53 16.37
CA GLN A 22 6.55 -1.61 16.02
C GLN A 22 6.79 -1.67 14.51
N MET A 23 7.90 -2.34 14.16
CA MET A 23 8.24 -2.65 12.78
C MET A 23 7.17 -3.52 12.15
N ALA A 24 6.62 -3.07 11.02
CA ALA A 24 5.66 -3.80 10.18
C ALA A 24 6.38 -4.48 9.00
N PRO A 25 5.73 -5.42 8.32
CA PRO A 25 6.28 -5.99 7.08
C PRO A 25 6.62 -4.92 6.03
N THR A 26 5.89 -3.81 6.01
CA THR A 26 6.07 -2.69 5.06
C THR A 26 6.97 -1.56 5.57
N THR A 27 7.57 -1.66 6.75
CA THR A 27 8.53 -0.66 7.25
C THR A 27 9.70 -0.50 6.26
N LEU A 28 10.00 0.73 5.87
CA LEU A 28 11.04 1.02 4.87
C LEU A 28 12.45 0.71 5.41
N PRO A 29 13.44 0.43 4.55
CA PRO A 29 14.84 0.36 4.96
C PRO A 29 15.26 1.66 5.67
N ASN A 30 16.04 1.54 6.74
CA ASN A 30 16.47 2.64 7.59
C ASN A 30 15.35 3.41 8.33
N GLN A 31 14.08 3.07 8.15
CA GLN A 31 12.99 3.67 8.91
C GLN A 31 13.06 3.22 10.38
N LYS A 32 13.07 4.22 11.27
CA LYS A 32 13.08 3.98 12.72
C LYS A 32 11.70 3.59 13.22
N THR A 33 11.67 2.63 14.13
CA THR A 33 10.46 2.18 14.86
C THR A 33 10.82 1.95 16.33
N GLU A 34 9.85 1.71 17.20
CA GLU A 34 10.12 1.48 18.63
C GLU A 34 11.18 0.38 18.86
N PRO A 35 11.08 -0.84 18.28
CA PRO A 35 12.10 -1.86 18.48
C PRO A 35 13.34 -1.70 17.58
N THR A 36 13.34 -0.77 16.64
CA THR A 36 14.47 -0.52 15.72
C THR A 36 14.86 0.95 15.71
N PRO A 37 15.46 1.46 16.81
CA PRO A 37 15.81 2.89 16.96
C PRO A 37 16.89 3.35 15.98
N TYR A 38 17.68 2.44 15.45
CA TYR A 38 18.70 2.73 14.41
C TYR A 38 18.17 2.57 12.98
N GLY A 39 16.89 2.17 12.82
CA GLY A 39 16.25 1.92 11.54
C GLY A 39 16.20 0.42 11.19
N ARG A 40 15.31 0.09 10.23
CA ARG A 40 15.20 -1.28 9.71
C ARG A 40 16.48 -1.65 8.95
N ASP A 41 17.09 -2.74 9.36
CA ASP A 41 18.19 -3.38 8.66
C ASP A 41 17.63 -4.49 7.75
N ALA A 42 17.65 -4.26 6.44
CA ALA A 42 17.08 -5.19 5.47
C ALA A 42 17.87 -6.52 5.36
N GLU A 43 19.16 -6.53 5.70
CA GLU A 43 19.96 -7.76 5.71
C GLU A 43 19.52 -8.71 6.83
N LYS A 44 19.12 -8.14 7.99
CA LYS A 44 18.66 -8.94 9.15
C LYS A 44 17.18 -9.26 9.13
N THR A 45 16.34 -8.37 8.59
CA THR A 45 14.88 -8.46 8.71
C THR A 45 14.15 -8.60 7.36
N GLY A 46 14.91 -8.70 6.28
CA GLY A 46 14.38 -8.77 4.92
C GLY A 46 13.88 -7.42 4.41
N ASN A 47 13.58 -7.39 3.12
CA ASN A 47 13.02 -6.22 2.44
C ASN A 47 11.55 -5.97 2.82
N PRO A 48 11.06 -4.74 2.70
CA PRO A 48 9.64 -4.43 2.86
C PRO A 48 8.76 -5.25 1.90
N THR A 49 7.66 -5.76 2.44
CA THR A 49 6.68 -6.55 1.69
C THR A 49 5.94 -5.67 0.68
N LEU A 50 5.86 -6.14 -0.55
CA LEU A 50 5.11 -5.49 -1.64
C LEU A 50 3.72 -6.14 -1.74
N GLY A 51 2.79 -5.71 -0.85
CA GLY A 51 1.47 -6.32 -0.69
C GLY A 51 0.63 -6.40 -1.96
N PRO A 52 0.39 -5.29 -2.67
CA PRO A 52 -0.37 -5.30 -3.91
C PRO A 52 0.24 -6.17 -5.01
N GLU A 53 1.57 -6.20 -5.13
CA GLU A 53 2.28 -7.06 -6.09
C GLU A 53 2.01 -8.54 -5.81
N MET A 54 2.09 -8.94 -4.54
CA MET A 54 1.77 -10.31 -4.10
C MET A 54 0.30 -10.64 -4.38
N VAL A 55 -0.61 -9.73 -4.06
CA VAL A 55 -2.05 -9.90 -4.34
C VAL A 55 -2.30 -10.01 -5.84
N ALA A 56 -1.66 -9.17 -6.65
CA ALA A 56 -1.80 -9.21 -8.10
C ALA A 56 -1.30 -10.55 -8.68
N ALA A 57 -0.23 -11.13 -8.11
CA ALA A 57 0.33 -12.40 -8.57
C ALA A 57 -0.59 -13.59 -8.32
N ILE A 58 -1.32 -13.60 -7.19
CA ILE A 58 -2.14 -14.74 -6.76
C ILE A 58 -3.63 -14.61 -7.09
N THR A 59 -4.08 -13.46 -7.58
CA THR A 59 -5.49 -13.23 -7.94
C THR A 59 -5.74 -13.51 -9.43
N PRO A 60 -6.97 -13.90 -9.84
CA PRO A 60 -7.29 -14.12 -11.25
C PRO A 60 -7.20 -12.81 -12.07
N ASP A 61 -7.08 -12.94 -13.40
CA ASP A 61 -6.94 -11.79 -14.31
C ASP A 61 -8.14 -10.84 -14.29
N SER A 62 -9.27 -11.30 -13.81
CA SER A 62 -10.46 -10.47 -13.59
C SER A 62 -10.36 -9.58 -12.33
N ALA A 63 -9.37 -9.76 -11.45
CA ALA A 63 -9.21 -8.93 -10.27
C ALA A 63 -8.62 -7.54 -10.61
N TYR A 64 -8.95 -6.56 -9.78
CA TYR A 64 -8.38 -5.21 -9.85
C TYR A 64 -7.46 -4.96 -8.65
N VAL A 65 -6.24 -4.54 -8.91
CA VAL A 65 -5.26 -4.24 -7.86
C VAL A 65 -4.58 -2.92 -8.13
N ALA A 66 -4.59 -2.02 -7.15
CA ALA A 66 -3.95 -0.72 -7.25
C ALA A 66 -3.26 -0.30 -5.94
N ARG A 67 -2.29 0.58 -6.06
CA ARG A 67 -1.70 1.31 -4.94
C ARG A 67 -1.86 2.80 -5.16
N GLY A 68 -2.49 3.48 -4.21
CA GLY A 68 -2.63 4.93 -4.18
C GLY A 68 -1.90 5.55 -2.99
N THR A 69 -1.91 6.87 -2.93
CA THR A 69 -1.34 7.62 -1.81
C THR A 69 -2.25 8.80 -1.44
N VAL A 70 -2.30 9.14 -0.15
CA VAL A 70 -3.00 10.34 0.30
C VAL A 70 -2.38 11.62 -0.28
N ALA A 71 -1.12 11.59 -0.72
CA ALA A 71 -0.47 12.71 -1.38
C ALA A 71 -1.01 13.00 -2.80
N LYS A 72 -1.72 12.04 -3.44
CA LYS A 72 -2.32 12.20 -4.79
C LYS A 72 -3.81 11.84 -4.77
N LEU A 73 -4.61 12.65 -4.08
CA LEU A 73 -6.03 12.38 -3.83
C LEU A 73 -6.86 12.17 -5.10
N GLY A 74 -6.60 12.90 -6.17
CA GLY A 74 -7.32 12.73 -7.44
C GLY A 74 -7.15 11.33 -8.02
N GLN A 75 -5.91 10.84 -8.04
CA GLN A 75 -5.60 9.48 -8.50
C GLN A 75 -6.19 8.43 -7.56
N LEU A 76 -6.05 8.61 -6.25
CA LEU A 76 -6.62 7.71 -5.24
C LEU A 76 -8.14 7.58 -5.38
N LYS A 77 -8.86 8.71 -5.54
CA LYS A 77 -10.31 8.72 -5.79
C LYS A 77 -10.67 7.94 -7.06
N SER A 78 -9.87 8.04 -8.13
CA SER A 78 -10.08 7.27 -9.35
C SER A 78 -9.97 5.77 -9.10
N PHE A 79 -8.98 5.31 -8.33
CA PHE A 79 -8.83 3.90 -7.99
C PHE A 79 -10.00 3.38 -7.16
N PHE A 80 -10.44 4.14 -6.16
CA PHE A 80 -11.62 3.80 -5.37
C PHE A 80 -12.88 3.70 -6.25
N LYS A 81 -13.10 4.68 -7.14
CA LYS A 81 -14.23 4.65 -8.06
C LYS A 81 -14.23 3.39 -8.92
N LYS A 82 -13.08 3.02 -9.50
CA LYS A 82 -12.95 1.79 -10.29
C LYS A 82 -13.23 0.54 -9.45
N GLY A 83 -12.66 0.44 -8.25
CA GLY A 83 -12.90 -0.68 -7.35
C GLY A 83 -14.37 -0.83 -6.97
N LEU A 84 -15.03 0.25 -6.56
CA LEU A 84 -16.46 0.26 -6.19
C LEU A 84 -17.37 -0.07 -7.38
N GLN A 85 -17.09 0.52 -8.55
CA GLN A 85 -17.83 0.22 -9.77
C GLN A 85 -17.84 -1.28 -10.08
N ARG A 86 -16.69 -1.91 -9.93
CA ARG A 86 -16.55 -3.37 -10.13
C ARG A 86 -17.38 -4.20 -9.15
N GLN A 87 -17.46 -3.75 -7.88
CA GLN A 87 -18.32 -4.41 -6.89
C GLN A 87 -19.81 -4.30 -7.29
N LEU A 88 -20.25 -3.11 -7.72
CA LEU A 88 -21.62 -2.88 -8.19
C LEU A 88 -21.97 -3.74 -9.41
N GLU A 89 -21.01 -4.00 -10.28
CA GLU A 89 -21.14 -4.82 -11.49
C GLU A 89 -20.93 -6.33 -11.24
N GLY A 90 -20.65 -6.74 -10.01
CA GLY A 90 -20.40 -8.15 -9.66
C GLY A 90 -19.14 -8.74 -10.31
N LYS A 91 -18.13 -7.91 -10.61
CA LYS A 91 -16.93 -8.30 -11.36
C LYS A 91 -15.81 -8.90 -10.50
N GLY A 92 -16.11 -9.29 -9.27
CA GLY A 92 -15.19 -10.00 -8.37
C GLY A 92 -14.28 -9.07 -7.59
N PHE A 93 -13.11 -9.56 -7.22
CA PHE A 93 -12.21 -8.99 -6.22
C PHE A 93 -11.52 -7.69 -6.65
N SER A 94 -11.44 -6.75 -5.72
CA SER A 94 -10.62 -5.54 -5.86
C SER A 94 -9.76 -5.33 -4.62
N PHE A 95 -8.52 -4.88 -4.80
CA PHE A 95 -7.59 -4.57 -3.71
C PHE A 95 -6.95 -3.20 -3.94
N ILE A 96 -7.03 -2.32 -2.94
CA ILE A 96 -6.41 -0.99 -3.00
C ILE A 96 -5.56 -0.78 -1.76
N GLU A 97 -4.25 -0.67 -1.93
CA GLU A 97 -3.37 -0.18 -0.89
C GLU A 97 -3.32 1.35 -0.91
N VAL A 98 -3.42 1.97 0.25
CA VAL A 98 -3.35 3.41 0.44
C VAL A 98 -2.14 3.74 1.29
N LEU A 99 -1.12 4.34 0.69
CA LEU A 99 0.01 4.89 1.42
C LEU A 99 -0.45 6.11 2.22
N SER A 100 -0.35 6.02 3.54
CA SER A 100 -0.83 7.01 4.50
C SER A 100 0.21 7.28 5.58
N GLY A 101 0.01 8.29 6.41
CA GLY A 101 0.94 8.67 7.47
C GLY A 101 0.50 8.23 8.86
N CYS A 102 1.48 8.13 9.76
CA CYS A 102 1.25 8.01 11.19
C CYS A 102 2.16 8.99 11.96
N PRO A 103 1.80 10.29 12.05
CA PRO A 103 2.63 11.32 12.68
C PRO A 103 3.07 10.94 14.08
N THR A 104 2.15 10.39 14.88
CA THR A 104 2.41 9.99 16.27
C THR A 104 3.55 8.97 16.39
N ASN A 105 3.48 7.86 15.66
CA ASN A 105 4.49 6.80 15.75
C ASN A 105 5.77 7.10 14.93
N TRP A 106 5.67 7.97 13.95
CA TRP A 106 6.84 8.47 13.23
C TRP A 106 7.54 9.61 13.97
N ARG A 107 6.88 10.18 15.01
CA ARG A 107 7.35 11.34 15.78
C ARG A 107 7.65 12.54 14.87
N THR A 108 6.75 12.80 13.94
CA THR A 108 6.85 13.84 12.91
C THR A 108 5.69 14.83 13.03
N ASN A 109 5.90 16.05 12.58
CA ASN A 109 4.81 16.99 12.35
C ASN A 109 4.09 16.70 11.02
N ALA A 110 3.05 17.47 10.71
CA ALA A 110 2.25 17.27 9.50
C ALA A 110 3.06 17.43 8.21
N GLU A 111 3.96 18.41 8.15
CA GLU A 111 4.79 18.69 6.97
C GLU A 111 5.81 17.57 6.73
N GLU A 112 6.50 17.15 7.79
CA GLU A 112 7.46 16.04 7.74
C GLU A 112 6.77 14.74 7.36
N THR A 113 5.59 14.46 7.92
CA THR A 113 4.77 13.30 7.56
C THR A 113 4.43 13.29 6.08
N TRP A 114 4.00 14.45 5.55
CA TRP A 114 3.66 14.58 4.14
C TRP A 114 4.87 14.36 3.24
N LYS A 115 6.01 14.98 3.56
CA LYS A 115 7.27 14.80 2.82
C LYS A 115 7.73 13.34 2.83
N PHE A 116 7.59 12.65 3.96
CA PHE A 116 7.94 11.22 4.04
C PHE A 116 7.06 10.37 3.14
N ILE A 117 5.75 10.61 3.12
CA ILE A 117 4.84 9.90 2.20
C ILE A 117 5.22 10.17 0.76
N GLU A 118 5.41 11.43 0.39
CA GLU A 118 5.61 11.85 -0.99
C GLU A 118 6.98 11.45 -1.54
N ASN A 119 8.05 11.53 -0.75
CA ASN A 119 9.41 11.33 -1.22
C ASN A 119 9.97 9.93 -0.92
N GLU A 120 9.63 9.36 0.25
CA GLU A 120 10.19 8.08 0.67
C GLU A 120 9.25 6.91 0.35
N MET A 121 7.99 6.99 0.80
CA MET A 121 7.05 5.89 0.58
C MET A 121 6.73 5.69 -0.91
N THR A 122 6.44 6.77 -1.66
CA THR A 122 6.12 6.63 -3.10
C THR A 122 7.33 6.27 -3.95
N ARG A 123 8.53 6.55 -3.48
CA ARG A 123 9.78 6.12 -4.14
C ARG A 123 9.96 4.61 -4.03
N TYR A 124 9.67 4.04 -2.85
CA TYR A 124 9.80 2.61 -2.59
C TYR A 124 8.59 1.83 -3.12
N PHE A 125 7.39 2.26 -2.75
CA PHE A 125 6.13 1.67 -3.15
C PHE A 125 5.57 2.43 -4.36
N LYS A 126 5.83 1.95 -5.56
CA LYS A 126 5.38 2.63 -6.79
C LYS A 126 3.85 2.70 -6.83
N VAL A 127 3.33 3.92 -6.93
CA VAL A 127 1.89 4.20 -6.99
C VAL A 127 1.37 3.97 -8.41
N GLY A 128 0.25 3.26 -8.54
CA GLY A 128 -0.35 2.94 -9.83
C GLY A 128 -1.32 1.77 -9.78
N GLU A 129 -1.80 1.40 -10.93
CA GLU A 129 -2.58 0.18 -11.14
C GLU A 129 -1.63 -0.99 -11.43
N LEU A 130 -1.66 -2.03 -10.61
CA LEU A 130 -0.78 -3.19 -10.72
C LEU A 130 -1.44 -4.33 -11.50
N LYS A 131 -2.77 -4.38 -11.44
CA LYS A 131 -3.56 -5.33 -12.22
C LYS A 131 -4.86 -4.66 -12.66
N VAL A 132 -5.06 -4.60 -13.96
CA VAL A 132 -6.28 -4.08 -14.59
C VAL A 132 -6.86 -5.18 -15.47
N PRO A 133 -8.12 -5.59 -15.26
CA PRO A 133 -8.74 -6.61 -16.08
C PRO A 133 -8.76 -6.23 -17.56
N GLY A 134 -8.37 -7.19 -18.41
CA GLY A 134 -8.29 -6.98 -19.87
C GLY A 134 -7.01 -6.33 -20.37
N GLN A 135 -6.12 -5.88 -19.52
CA GLN A 135 -4.77 -5.48 -19.92
C GLN A 135 -3.82 -6.68 -19.77
N LYS A 136 -3.24 -7.13 -20.88
CA LYS A 136 -2.09 -8.06 -20.81
C LYS A 136 -0.89 -7.27 -20.26
N LYS A 137 -0.13 -7.87 -19.35
CA LYS A 137 1.21 -7.35 -19.06
C LYS A 137 2.01 -7.43 -20.36
N GLU A 138 2.56 -6.31 -20.78
CA GLU A 138 3.67 -6.32 -21.73
C GLU A 138 4.87 -6.92 -20.96
N ASP A 139 5.36 -8.04 -21.47
CA ASP A 139 6.55 -8.73 -20.93
C ASP A 139 7.82 -7.91 -21.14
#